data_40fc377aee7f22956d896704a8a3aeda
#
_entry.id   40fc377aee7f22956d896704a8a3aeda
#
_cell.length_a   1.000
_cell.length_b   1.000
_cell.length_c   1.000
_cell.angle_alpha   90.00
_cell.angle_beta   90.00
_cell.angle_gamma   90.00
#
_symmetry.space_group_name_H-M   'P 1'
#
loop_
_entity.id
_entity.type
_entity.pdbx_description
1 polymer ?
#
loop_
_entity_poly.entity_id
_entity_poly.type
_entity_poly.pdbx_seq_one_letter_code
_entity_poly.pdbx_strand_id
1 'polypeptide(L)'
;MELPHADTILDAWSEVDFVQFKYLDRVEAKGEDGARWHFGVIAQRAIEAFARHGLDAFAFGFACYDEWGDQDEVVEFYEAIPDLFDGNGNLVQPGREAYSEIITPAKKAGSKFGIRYEEALVLEAALQRRNFERLQVLNSDIVSRIEALEAR
;
A
#
# COMPACT_ATOMS: atom_id res chain seq x y z
N MET A 1 10.99 14.19 21.81
CA MET A 1 10.45 12.97 22.45
C MET A 1 11.17 11.79 21.80
N GLU A 2 12.05 11.14 22.53
CA GLU A 2 12.66 9.90 22.04
C GLU A 2 11.58 8.80 22.05
N LEU A 3 11.46 8.07 20.94
CA LEU A 3 10.55 6.93 20.87
C LEU A 3 11.16 5.81 21.74
N PRO A 4 10.41 5.27 22.73
CA PRO A 4 10.85 4.08 23.42
C PRO A 4 11.10 2.97 22.38
N HIS A 5 12.24 2.32 22.47
CA HIS A 5 12.65 1.24 21.57
C HIS A 5 12.94 1.64 20.11
N ALA A 6 13.32 2.89 19.83
CA ALA A 6 13.61 3.33 18.47
C ALA A 6 14.63 2.43 17.74
N ASP A 7 15.68 1.98 18.42
CA ASP A 7 16.66 1.06 17.83
C ASP A 7 16.03 -0.30 17.48
N THR A 8 15.21 -0.88 18.37
CA THR A 8 14.53 -2.16 18.12
C THR A 8 13.56 -2.07 16.95
N ILE A 9 12.82 -0.95 16.84
CA ILE A 9 11.91 -0.69 15.73
C ILE A 9 12.68 -0.61 14.40
N LEU A 10 13.80 0.12 14.38
CA LEU A 10 14.62 0.27 13.19
C LEU A 10 15.38 -1.03 12.85
N ASP A 11 15.74 -1.83 13.84
CA ASP A 11 16.31 -3.17 13.60
C ASP A 11 15.28 -4.10 12.97
N ALA A 12 14.03 -4.12 13.47
CA ALA A 12 12.94 -4.86 12.86
C ALA A 12 12.66 -4.39 11.42
N TRP A 13 12.62 -3.07 11.19
CA TRP A 13 12.41 -2.52 9.85
C TRP A 13 13.56 -2.83 8.89
N SER A 14 14.79 -2.97 9.37
CA SER A 14 15.94 -3.32 8.54
C SER A 14 15.87 -4.72 7.92
N GLU A 15 14.98 -5.59 8.43
CA GLU A 15 14.72 -6.93 7.89
C GLU A 15 13.61 -6.94 6.84
N VAL A 16 12.97 -5.79 6.57
CA VAL A 16 11.87 -5.68 5.61
C VAL A 16 12.42 -5.42 4.21
N ASP A 17 12.21 -6.38 3.31
CA ASP A 17 12.65 -6.26 1.93
C ASP A 17 11.69 -5.41 1.10
N PHE A 18 12.27 -4.56 0.24
CA PHE A 18 11.55 -3.94 -0.87
C PHE A 18 11.49 -4.92 -2.04
N VAL A 19 10.29 -5.14 -2.56
CA VAL A 19 10.04 -6.08 -3.64
C VAL A 19 9.31 -5.41 -4.79
N GLN A 20 9.45 -5.99 -5.99
CA GLN A 20 8.55 -5.68 -7.09
C GLN A 20 7.55 -6.83 -7.27
N PHE A 21 6.30 -6.48 -7.56
CA PHE A 21 5.21 -7.45 -7.69
C PHE A 21 4.15 -6.97 -8.69
N LYS A 22 3.29 -7.91 -9.09
CA LYS A 22 2.06 -7.60 -9.83
C LYS A 22 0.86 -8.08 -9.01
N TYR A 23 -0.23 -7.34 -9.04
CA TYR A 23 -1.47 -7.77 -8.44
C TYR A 23 -2.08 -8.91 -9.26
N LEU A 24 -2.48 -10.00 -8.60
CA LEU A 24 -3.01 -11.19 -9.25
C LEU A 24 -4.30 -10.89 -10.02
N ASP A 25 -5.21 -10.09 -9.47
CA ASP A 25 -6.44 -9.64 -10.13
C ASP A 25 -6.16 -8.85 -11.41
N ARG A 26 -5.05 -8.10 -11.45
CA ARG A 26 -4.63 -7.34 -12.63
C ARG A 26 -3.99 -8.24 -13.68
N VAL A 27 -3.25 -9.25 -13.25
CA VAL A 27 -2.71 -10.27 -14.16
C VAL A 27 -3.84 -11.09 -14.77
N GLU A 28 -4.84 -11.48 -13.98
CA GLU A 28 -6.02 -12.20 -14.46
C GLU A 28 -6.83 -11.37 -15.47
N ALA A 29 -7.04 -10.07 -15.20
CA ALA A 29 -7.84 -9.20 -16.04
C ALA A 29 -7.13 -8.74 -17.33
N LYS A 30 -5.80 -8.60 -17.34
CA LYS A 30 -5.04 -7.95 -18.42
C LYS A 30 -3.94 -8.82 -19.04
N GLY A 31 -3.76 -10.03 -18.53
CA GLY A 31 -2.61 -10.86 -18.84
C GLY A 31 -1.32 -10.41 -18.17
N GLU A 32 -0.32 -11.27 -18.21
CA GLU A 32 0.95 -11.02 -17.52
C GLU A 32 1.69 -9.80 -18.09
N ASP A 33 1.67 -9.61 -19.40
CA ASP A 33 2.31 -8.48 -20.08
C ASP A 33 1.53 -7.16 -19.91
N GLY A 34 0.21 -7.24 -19.74
CA GLY A 34 -0.67 -6.06 -19.56
C GLY A 34 -0.74 -5.56 -18.11
N ALA A 35 -0.34 -6.36 -17.13
CA ALA A 35 -0.31 -5.97 -15.72
C ALA A 35 0.97 -5.20 -15.40
N ARG A 36 0.82 -4.06 -14.74
CA ARG A 36 1.96 -3.19 -14.36
C ARG A 36 2.73 -3.78 -13.18
N TRP A 37 4.03 -3.54 -13.16
CA TRP A 37 4.88 -3.76 -12.01
C TRP A 37 4.65 -2.69 -10.95
N HIS A 38 4.61 -3.11 -9.70
CA HIS A 38 4.55 -2.27 -8.51
C HIS A 38 5.79 -2.52 -7.65
N PHE A 39 6.19 -1.52 -6.89
CA PHE A 39 7.27 -1.61 -5.93
C PHE A 39 6.70 -1.36 -4.53
N GLY A 40 7.19 -2.09 -3.56
CA GLY A 40 6.72 -1.92 -2.19
C GLY A 40 7.21 -3.01 -1.27
N VAL A 41 6.54 -3.16 -0.15
CA VAL A 41 6.81 -4.19 0.85
C VAL A 41 5.61 -5.13 0.98
N ILE A 42 5.88 -6.38 1.32
CA ILE A 42 4.83 -7.36 1.62
C ILE A 42 4.45 -7.21 3.08
N ALA A 43 3.20 -6.82 3.35
CA ALA A 43 2.71 -6.52 4.70
C ALA A 43 2.97 -7.67 5.69
N GLN A 44 2.71 -8.90 5.29
CA GLN A 44 2.91 -10.08 6.14
C GLN A 44 4.39 -10.23 6.55
N ARG A 45 5.34 -9.98 5.64
CA ARG A 45 6.77 -10.05 5.94
C ARG A 45 7.20 -8.94 6.92
N ALA A 46 6.65 -7.74 6.77
CA ALA A 46 6.90 -6.65 7.71
C ALA A 46 6.35 -6.98 9.11
N ILE A 47 5.13 -7.52 9.19
CA ILE A 47 4.53 -7.97 10.45
C ILE A 47 5.38 -9.06 11.11
N GLU A 48 5.85 -10.05 10.34
CA GLU A 48 6.73 -11.12 10.85
C GLU A 48 8.09 -10.59 11.32
N ALA A 49 8.69 -9.62 10.61
CA ALA A 49 9.93 -8.99 11.03
C ALA A 49 9.77 -8.32 12.41
N PHE A 50 8.70 -7.55 12.61
CA PHE A 50 8.40 -6.92 13.88
C PHE A 50 8.18 -7.94 14.99
N ALA A 51 7.42 -9.01 14.71
CA ALA A 51 7.18 -10.09 15.68
C ALA A 51 8.48 -10.78 16.13
N ARG A 52 9.46 -10.99 15.24
CA ARG A 52 10.78 -11.54 15.60
C ARG A 52 11.53 -10.67 16.60
N HIS A 53 11.30 -9.38 16.60
CA HIS A 53 11.86 -8.41 17.55
C HIS A 53 10.97 -8.18 18.78
N GLY A 54 9.90 -8.97 18.96
CA GLY A 54 8.98 -8.86 20.08
C GLY A 54 8.05 -7.64 20.00
N LEU A 55 7.87 -7.08 18.80
CA LEU A 55 7.02 -5.92 18.53
C LEU A 55 5.72 -6.35 17.86
N ASP A 56 4.62 -5.73 18.26
CA ASP A 56 3.36 -5.81 17.52
C ASP A 56 3.34 -4.74 16.43
N ALA A 57 3.39 -5.15 15.17
CA ALA A 57 3.38 -4.24 14.03
C ALA A 57 2.12 -3.35 13.98
N PHE A 58 0.97 -3.84 14.49
CA PHE A 58 -0.28 -3.07 14.52
C PHE A 58 -0.32 -2.00 15.60
N ALA A 59 0.61 -2.03 16.56
CA ALA A 59 0.80 -0.91 17.49
C ALA A 59 1.39 0.34 16.82
N PHE A 60 1.89 0.19 15.57
CA PHE A 60 2.50 1.26 14.78
C PHE A 60 1.63 1.62 13.58
N GLY A 61 1.62 2.89 13.21
CA GLY A 61 0.75 3.41 12.15
C GLY A 61 0.97 2.84 10.76
N PHE A 62 2.13 2.20 10.49
CA PHE A 62 2.47 1.70 9.17
C PHE A 62 1.71 0.43 8.76
N ALA A 63 1.35 -0.46 9.70
CA ALA A 63 0.64 -1.70 9.43
C ALA A 63 -0.86 -1.53 9.62
N CYS A 64 -1.66 -2.07 8.70
CA CYS A 64 -3.11 -2.09 8.81
C CYS A 64 -3.69 -3.45 8.40
N TYR A 65 -4.86 -3.73 8.94
CA TYR A 65 -5.66 -4.90 8.63
C TYR A 65 -7.09 -4.46 8.39
N ASP A 66 -7.61 -4.78 7.23
CA ASP A 66 -8.98 -4.51 6.85
C ASP A 66 -9.73 -5.83 6.73
N GLU A 67 -10.94 -5.90 7.28
CA GLU A 67 -11.85 -7.04 7.18
C GLU A 67 -13.23 -6.54 6.74
N TRP A 68 -13.88 -7.32 5.89
CA TRP A 68 -15.23 -7.03 5.42
C TRP A 68 -16.08 -8.29 5.32
N GLY A 69 -17.38 -8.15 5.60
CA GLY A 69 -18.38 -9.18 5.43
C GLY A 69 -18.85 -9.36 3.97
N ASP A 70 -19.72 -10.34 3.75
CA ASP A 70 -20.43 -10.49 2.48
C ASP A 70 -21.28 -9.24 2.22
N GLN A 71 -21.24 -8.77 1.00
CA GLN A 71 -22.03 -7.67 0.48
C GLN A 71 -22.75 -8.13 -0.78
N ASP A 72 -24.07 -7.99 -0.77
CA ASP A 72 -24.88 -8.29 -1.94
C ASP A 72 -24.78 -7.18 -2.99
N GLU A 73 -25.03 -7.57 -4.25
CA GLU A 73 -25.13 -6.62 -5.35
C GLU A 73 -26.34 -5.70 -5.15
N VAL A 74 -26.14 -4.40 -5.29
CA VAL A 74 -27.21 -3.41 -5.32
C VAL A 74 -27.37 -2.92 -6.74
N VAL A 75 -28.55 -3.18 -7.31
CA VAL A 75 -28.92 -2.77 -8.66
C VAL A 75 -29.99 -1.69 -8.57
N GLU A 76 -29.79 -0.57 -9.24
CA GLU A 76 -30.79 0.47 -9.40
C GLU A 76 -31.43 0.35 -10.78
N PHE A 77 -32.77 0.45 -10.82
CA PHE A 77 -33.54 0.38 -12.04
C PHE A 77 -34.04 1.77 -12.41
N TYR A 78 -33.81 2.14 -13.64
CA TYR A 78 -34.28 3.39 -14.22
C TYR A 78 -35.37 3.10 -15.24
N GLU A 79 -36.53 3.72 -15.09
CA GLU A 79 -37.64 3.57 -16.00
C GLU A 79 -37.36 4.18 -17.37
N ALA A 80 -38.04 3.67 -18.37
CA ALA A 80 -38.03 4.22 -19.71
C ALA A 80 -38.60 5.65 -19.72
N ILE A 81 -37.97 6.52 -20.45
CA ILE A 81 -38.47 7.87 -20.72
C ILE A 81 -38.93 7.90 -22.20
N PRO A 82 -40.19 8.22 -22.47
CA PRO A 82 -40.68 8.29 -23.86
C PRO A 82 -40.05 9.49 -24.61
N ASP A 83 -40.02 9.36 -25.92
CA ASP A 83 -39.69 10.49 -26.81
C ASP A 83 -40.65 11.65 -26.57
N LEU A 84 -40.13 12.85 -26.50
CA LEU A 84 -40.91 14.08 -26.40
C LEU A 84 -40.96 14.78 -27.75
N PHE A 85 -42.18 15.02 -28.25
CA PHE A 85 -42.44 15.72 -29.52
C PHE A 85 -43.08 17.07 -29.26
N ASP A 86 -42.80 18.04 -30.14
CA ASP A 86 -43.51 19.34 -30.15
C ASP A 86 -44.93 19.23 -30.75
N GLY A 87 -45.68 20.32 -30.69
CA GLY A 87 -47.03 20.38 -31.25
C GLY A 87 -47.09 20.20 -32.80
N ASN A 88 -45.97 20.19 -33.47
CA ASN A 88 -45.82 19.98 -34.93
C ASN A 88 -45.30 18.57 -35.26
N GLY A 89 -45.06 17.71 -34.23
CA GLY A 89 -44.57 16.36 -34.41
C GLY A 89 -43.05 16.23 -34.57
N ASN A 90 -42.29 17.27 -34.30
CA ASN A 90 -40.83 17.20 -34.33
C ASN A 90 -40.32 16.66 -32.98
N LEU A 91 -39.28 15.80 -33.02
CA LEU A 91 -38.65 15.28 -31.83
C LEU A 91 -37.90 16.42 -31.11
N VAL A 92 -38.32 16.73 -29.87
CA VAL A 92 -37.72 17.76 -29.02
C VAL A 92 -36.63 17.13 -28.12
N GLN A 93 -36.94 15.94 -27.58
CA GLN A 93 -36.02 15.21 -26.74
C GLN A 93 -36.18 13.70 -27.02
N PRO A 94 -35.07 13.00 -27.34
CA PRO A 94 -35.13 11.56 -27.51
C PRO A 94 -35.40 10.89 -26.13
N GLY A 95 -36.24 9.91 -26.15
CA GLY A 95 -36.49 9.05 -25.01
C GLY A 95 -35.30 8.15 -24.68
N ARG A 96 -35.44 7.40 -23.64
CA ARG A 96 -34.47 6.41 -23.22
C ARG A 96 -35.17 5.13 -22.80
N GLU A 97 -34.67 4.00 -23.24
CA GLU A 97 -35.17 2.71 -22.77
C GLU A 97 -34.90 2.50 -21.29
N ALA A 98 -35.69 1.66 -20.63
CA ALA A 98 -35.41 1.25 -19.25
C ALA A 98 -34.09 0.52 -19.20
N TYR A 99 -33.31 0.81 -18.17
CA TYR A 99 -32.03 0.13 -17.93
C TYR A 99 -31.81 -0.07 -16.45
N SER A 100 -30.87 -0.95 -16.11
CA SER A 100 -30.40 -1.14 -14.74
C SER A 100 -28.91 -0.87 -14.66
N GLU A 101 -28.48 -0.36 -13.52
CA GLU A 101 -27.08 -0.08 -13.23
C GLU A 101 -26.69 -0.73 -11.90
N ILE A 102 -25.55 -1.41 -11.87
CA ILE A 102 -24.99 -1.94 -10.63
C ILE A 102 -24.34 -0.79 -9.88
N ILE A 103 -25.01 -0.33 -8.82
CA ILE A 103 -24.50 0.74 -7.96
C ILE A 103 -23.41 0.21 -7.03
N THR A 104 -23.61 -1.02 -6.52
CA THR A 104 -22.65 -1.66 -5.64
C THR A 104 -22.48 -3.11 -6.10
N PRO A 105 -21.28 -3.51 -6.52
CA PRO A 105 -21.03 -4.89 -6.93
C PRO A 105 -21.06 -5.82 -5.71
N ALA A 106 -21.48 -7.06 -5.93
CA ALA A 106 -21.36 -8.11 -4.93
C ALA A 106 -19.90 -8.29 -4.50
N LYS A 107 -19.68 -8.44 -3.20
CA LYS A 107 -18.34 -8.67 -2.63
C LYS A 107 -18.43 -9.76 -1.57
N LYS A 108 -17.62 -10.80 -1.72
CA LYS A 108 -17.49 -11.84 -0.71
C LYS A 108 -16.70 -11.35 0.50
N ALA A 109 -17.08 -11.86 1.68
CA ALA A 109 -16.31 -11.64 2.90
C ALA A 109 -14.84 -11.96 2.70
N GLY A 110 -13.98 -11.16 3.31
CA GLY A 110 -12.56 -11.32 3.17
C GLY A 110 -11.80 -10.36 4.07
N SER A 111 -10.48 -10.45 3.99
CA SER A 111 -9.60 -9.57 4.73
C SER A 111 -8.32 -9.32 3.95
N LYS A 112 -7.64 -8.24 4.28
CA LYS A 112 -6.30 -7.98 3.74
C LYS A 112 -5.43 -7.24 4.75
N PHE A 113 -4.15 -7.55 4.71
CA PHE A 113 -3.11 -6.75 5.33
C PHE A 113 -2.68 -5.63 4.38
N GLY A 114 -2.33 -4.49 4.94
CA GLY A 114 -1.88 -3.33 4.17
C GLY A 114 -0.72 -2.62 4.84
N ILE A 115 -0.05 -1.79 4.06
CA ILE A 115 1.02 -0.89 4.50
C ILE A 115 0.63 0.53 4.17
N ARG A 116 0.72 1.42 5.15
CA ARG A 116 0.65 2.87 4.92
C ARG A 116 2.03 3.36 4.55
N TYR A 117 2.21 3.66 3.28
CA TYR A 117 3.52 3.98 2.73
C TYR A 117 4.11 5.27 3.29
N GLU A 118 3.30 6.24 3.68
CA GLU A 118 3.78 7.46 4.33
C GLU A 118 4.53 7.16 5.63
N GLU A 119 3.96 6.29 6.46
CA GLU A 119 4.58 5.84 7.72
C GLU A 119 5.81 4.95 7.45
N ALA A 120 5.71 4.05 6.50
CA ALA A 120 6.81 3.17 6.10
C ALA A 120 8.01 3.96 5.56
N LEU A 121 7.76 5.02 4.78
CA LEU A 121 8.81 5.90 4.28
C LEU A 121 9.51 6.68 5.40
N VAL A 122 8.79 7.04 6.46
CA VAL A 122 9.39 7.68 7.64
C VAL A 122 10.31 6.70 8.37
N LEU A 123 9.89 5.43 8.52
CA LEU A 123 10.74 4.37 9.10
C LEU A 123 12.00 4.16 8.27
N GLU A 124 11.86 4.08 6.95
CA GLU A 124 12.99 3.94 6.03
C GLU A 124 13.95 5.14 6.13
N ALA A 125 13.44 6.36 6.13
CA ALA A 125 14.26 7.55 6.27
C ALA A 125 15.01 7.59 7.61
N ALA A 126 14.36 7.16 8.70
CA ALA A 126 14.98 7.07 10.02
C ALA A 126 16.08 5.99 10.05
N LEU A 127 15.83 4.82 9.44
CA LEU A 127 16.82 3.75 9.30
C LEU A 127 18.05 4.22 8.50
N GLN A 128 17.83 4.88 7.37
CA GLN A 128 18.92 5.40 6.54
C GLN A 128 19.76 6.45 7.28
N ARG A 129 19.13 7.34 8.04
CA ARG A 129 19.83 8.32 8.88
C ARG A 129 20.70 7.62 9.93
N ARG A 130 20.15 6.65 10.67
CA ARG A 130 20.90 5.86 11.66
C ARG A 130 22.09 5.14 11.03
N ASN A 131 21.87 4.52 9.88
CA ASN A 131 22.94 3.79 9.18
C ASN A 131 24.04 4.74 8.68
N PHE A 132 23.67 5.92 8.19
CA PHE A 132 24.63 6.95 7.77
C PHE A 132 25.49 7.44 8.95
N GLU A 133 24.88 7.72 10.09
CA GLU A 133 25.59 8.11 11.31
C GLU A 133 26.59 7.03 11.77
N ARG A 134 26.16 5.76 11.77
CA ARG A 134 27.02 4.61 12.09
C ARG A 134 28.20 4.49 11.12
N LEU A 135 27.97 4.70 9.82
CA LEU A 135 29.02 4.70 8.82
C LEU A 135 30.01 5.85 9.00
N GLN A 136 29.55 7.04 9.37
CA GLN A 136 30.42 8.17 9.66
C GLN A 136 31.37 7.88 10.83
N VAL A 137 30.84 7.32 11.92
CA VAL A 137 31.65 6.92 13.08
C VAL A 137 32.68 5.87 12.69
N LEU A 138 32.28 4.82 11.96
CA LEU A 138 33.20 3.78 11.49
C LEU A 138 34.29 4.34 10.58
N ASN A 139 33.93 5.21 9.64
CA ASN A 139 34.90 5.84 8.73
C ASN A 139 35.90 6.70 9.49
N SER A 140 35.46 7.48 10.48
CA SER A 140 36.34 8.29 11.35
C SER A 140 37.34 7.43 12.14
N ASP A 141 36.88 6.29 12.68
CA ASP A 141 37.72 5.32 13.38
C ASP A 141 38.81 4.73 12.44
N ILE A 142 38.38 4.33 11.23
CA ILE A 142 39.31 3.79 10.22
C ILE A 142 40.38 4.84 9.84
N VAL A 143 39.99 6.09 9.58
CA VAL A 143 40.92 7.16 9.25
C VAL A 143 41.92 7.35 10.38
N SER A 144 41.46 7.45 11.62
CA SER A 144 42.34 7.61 12.79
C SER A 144 43.36 6.47 12.95
N ARG A 145 42.93 5.23 12.64
CA ARG A 145 43.80 4.05 12.68
C ARG A 145 44.85 4.05 11.57
N ILE A 146 44.49 4.51 10.37
CA ILE A 146 45.41 4.65 9.24
C ILE A 146 46.47 5.70 9.60
N GLU A 147 46.08 6.91 10.06
CA GLU A 147 46.98 7.97 10.48
C GLU A 147 47.98 7.50 11.57
N ALA A 148 47.49 6.71 12.54
CA ALA A 148 48.35 6.13 13.57
C ALA A 148 49.35 5.10 13.04
N LEU A 149 49.03 4.39 11.96
CA LEU A 149 49.97 3.46 11.30
C LEU A 149 51.01 4.18 10.44
N GLU A 150 50.57 5.23 9.73
CA GLU A 150 51.48 6.04 8.90
C GLU A 150 52.48 6.85 9.72
N ALA A 151 52.15 7.17 10.97
CA ALA A 151 53.03 7.93 11.89
C ALA A 151 54.09 7.04 12.58
N ARG A 152 54.16 5.75 12.27
CA ARG A 152 55.16 4.80 12.82
C ARG A 152 56.34 4.64 11.88
#